data_238dd4f2e174004a3cc4bf7e5c1ada83
#
_entry.id   238dd4f2e174004a3cc4bf7e5c1ada83
#
_cell.length_a   1.000
_cell.length_b   1.000
_cell.length_c   1.000
_cell.angle_alpha   90.00
_cell.angle_beta   90.00
_cell.angle_gamma   90.00
#
_symmetry.space_group_name_H-M   'P 1'
#
loop_
_entity.id
_entity.type
_entity.pdbx_description
1 polymer ?
#
loop_
_entity_poly.entity_id
_entity_poly.type
_entity_poly.pdbx_seq_one_letter_code
_entity_poly.pdbx_strand_id
1 'polypeptide(L)'
;PKDIVEKIEIFWQKQVEENPHLFNGEVWSVTKFEELENRLRLIIQKTNYAHYLYDERVGLEGNLACYNLNGGILLETIDKKYIVGEMNATTSYPKGLQIPGGNLDQNDIKEDGTVDLIGNIARELQEELNLDLFDRSIIESYKMQYIELPEGRRHSYSPKLKGFLKMTSEEMKDYYEKYKMYLKENNQEVEFVKLHFIDKENVVTELDGLDNPKRPYLRDLLSMDSNIYSS
;
A
#
# COMPACT_ATOMS: atom_id res chain seq x y z
N PRO A 1 27.09 -9.69 -3.68
CA PRO A 1 27.89 -10.91 -3.80
C PRO A 1 27.18 -11.92 -4.70
N LYS A 2 27.95 -12.66 -5.54
CA LYS A 2 27.35 -13.60 -6.52
C LYS A 2 26.51 -14.69 -5.86
N ASP A 3 26.91 -15.14 -4.68
CA ASP A 3 26.20 -16.15 -3.88
C ASP A 3 24.81 -15.71 -3.42
N ILE A 4 24.59 -14.42 -3.16
CA ILE A 4 23.26 -13.88 -2.79
C ILE A 4 22.35 -13.83 -4.03
N VAL A 5 22.87 -13.39 -5.17
CA VAL A 5 22.08 -13.36 -6.43
C VAL A 5 21.58 -14.75 -6.77
N GLU A 6 22.44 -15.78 -6.69
CA GLU A 6 22.06 -17.17 -6.95
C GLU A 6 21.01 -17.68 -5.96
N LYS A 7 21.14 -17.34 -4.67
CA LYS A 7 20.14 -17.71 -3.65
C LYS A 7 18.78 -17.04 -3.90
N ILE A 8 18.77 -15.76 -4.30
CA ILE A 8 17.55 -15.04 -4.67
C ILE A 8 16.89 -15.73 -5.87
N GLU A 9 17.66 -16.11 -6.88
CA GLU A 9 17.12 -16.75 -8.08
C GLU A 9 16.53 -18.13 -7.78
N ILE A 10 17.21 -18.97 -7.01
CA ILE A 10 16.70 -20.27 -6.57
C ILE A 10 15.43 -20.12 -5.74
N PHE A 11 15.40 -19.14 -4.83
CA PHE A 11 14.22 -18.85 -4.03
C PHE A 11 13.04 -18.41 -4.92
N TRP A 12 13.30 -17.49 -5.87
CA TRP A 12 12.27 -16.98 -6.77
C TRP A 12 11.64 -18.08 -7.62
N GLN A 13 12.43 -18.98 -8.18
CA GLN A 13 11.92 -20.11 -8.95
C GLN A 13 10.91 -20.95 -8.15
N LYS A 14 11.21 -21.23 -6.88
CA LYS A 14 10.29 -21.95 -5.99
C LYS A 14 9.00 -21.17 -5.74
N GLN A 15 9.09 -19.84 -5.56
CA GLN A 15 7.88 -19.01 -5.35
C GLN A 15 6.98 -19.01 -6.59
N VAL A 16 7.54 -18.95 -7.79
CA VAL A 16 6.80 -19.00 -9.06
C VAL A 16 6.19 -20.39 -9.29
N GLU A 17 6.87 -21.48 -8.89
CA GLU A 17 6.31 -22.84 -8.93
C GLU A 17 5.07 -22.98 -8.02
N GLU A 18 5.10 -22.35 -6.83
CA GLU A 18 3.99 -22.36 -5.86
C GLU A 18 2.85 -21.42 -6.27
N ASN A 19 3.19 -20.27 -6.87
CA ASN A 19 2.22 -19.28 -7.35
C ASN A 19 2.65 -18.69 -8.72
N PRO A 20 2.15 -19.27 -9.83
CA PRO A 20 2.49 -18.84 -11.20
C PRO A 20 2.05 -17.40 -11.56
N HIS A 21 1.21 -16.76 -10.74
CA HIS A 21 0.78 -15.38 -10.96
C HIS A 21 1.81 -14.35 -10.46
N LEU A 22 2.85 -14.78 -9.74
CA LEU A 22 3.90 -13.88 -9.29
C LEU A 22 4.72 -13.35 -10.45
N PHE A 23 4.91 -12.04 -10.48
CA PHE A 23 5.75 -11.33 -11.44
C PHE A 23 6.93 -10.67 -10.75
N ASN A 24 8.15 -10.85 -11.29
CA ASN A 24 9.36 -10.22 -10.77
C ASN A 24 9.49 -8.79 -11.29
N GLY A 25 8.59 -7.91 -10.85
CA GLY A 25 8.57 -6.51 -11.20
C GLY A 25 9.69 -5.68 -10.56
N GLU A 26 9.73 -4.42 -10.94
CA GLU A 26 10.66 -3.46 -10.35
C GLU A 26 10.26 -3.13 -8.91
N VAL A 27 11.27 -2.94 -8.07
CA VAL A 27 11.14 -2.46 -6.70
C VAL A 27 12.17 -1.36 -6.47
N TRP A 28 11.80 -0.31 -5.78
CA TRP A 28 12.68 0.79 -5.40
C TRP A 28 13.01 0.68 -3.91
N SER A 29 14.28 0.38 -3.62
CA SER A 29 14.78 0.19 -2.26
C SER A 29 15.38 1.49 -1.73
N VAL A 30 15.00 1.90 -0.53
CA VAL A 30 15.60 3.02 0.19
C VAL A 30 16.99 2.60 0.68
N THR A 31 18.00 3.30 0.21
CA THR A 31 19.42 3.07 0.60
C THR A 31 19.89 4.07 1.64
N LYS A 32 19.18 5.19 1.80
CA LYS A 32 19.48 6.20 2.82
C LYS A 32 18.21 6.92 3.25
N PHE A 33 18.05 7.10 4.55
CA PHE A 33 17.00 7.89 5.17
C PHE A 33 17.64 9.01 6.00
N GLU A 34 17.22 10.23 5.78
CA GLU A 34 17.74 11.43 6.48
C GLU A 34 16.59 12.26 7.01
N GLU A 35 16.58 12.49 8.32
CA GLU A 35 15.70 13.46 8.95
C GLU A 35 16.38 14.84 8.93
N LEU A 36 15.72 15.78 8.30
CA LEU A 36 16.14 17.17 8.22
C LEU A 36 15.11 18.02 8.96
N GLU A 37 15.48 19.24 9.37
CA GLU A 37 14.68 20.09 10.24
C GLU A 37 13.18 20.17 9.89
N ASN A 38 12.84 20.24 8.58
CA ASN A 38 11.46 20.38 8.11
C ASN A 38 11.08 19.39 6.99
N ARG A 39 11.89 18.34 6.76
CA ARG A 39 11.66 17.37 5.70
C ARG A 39 12.36 16.05 5.95
N LEU A 40 11.83 15.00 5.35
CA LEU A 40 12.50 13.71 5.23
C LEU A 40 13.11 13.60 3.83
N ARG A 41 14.29 13.02 3.74
CA ARG A 41 14.96 12.71 2.48
C ARG A 41 15.22 11.22 2.39
N LEU A 42 14.71 10.61 1.33
CA LEU A 42 14.98 9.21 1.01
C LEU A 42 15.79 9.13 -0.28
N ILE A 43 16.86 8.36 -0.28
CA ILE A 43 17.61 8.03 -1.48
C ILE A 43 17.29 6.59 -1.83
N ILE A 44 16.86 6.37 -3.06
CA ILE A 44 16.39 5.08 -3.53
C ILE A 44 17.31 4.50 -4.61
N GLN A 45 17.30 3.18 -4.71
CA GLN A 45 17.96 2.42 -5.74
C GLN A 45 17.03 1.35 -6.31
N LYS A 46 17.09 1.15 -7.61
CA LYS A 46 16.30 0.12 -8.29
C LYS A 46 16.78 -1.28 -7.93
N THR A 47 15.83 -2.16 -7.66
CA THR A 47 16.03 -3.61 -7.49
C THR A 47 14.81 -4.34 -8.11
N ASN A 48 14.48 -5.55 -7.64
CA ASN A 48 13.33 -6.33 -8.13
C ASN A 48 12.59 -7.03 -7.00
N TYR A 49 11.37 -7.49 -7.31
CA TYR A 49 10.48 -8.10 -6.34
C TYR A 49 11.01 -9.41 -5.74
N ALA A 50 11.78 -10.20 -6.51
CA ALA A 50 12.43 -11.41 -6.02
C ALA A 50 13.42 -11.09 -4.89
N HIS A 51 14.20 -10.01 -5.02
CA HIS A 51 15.12 -9.55 -3.98
C HIS A 51 14.36 -9.11 -2.73
N TYR A 52 13.32 -8.27 -2.90
CA TYR A 52 12.48 -7.81 -1.79
C TYR A 52 11.84 -8.99 -1.03
N LEU A 53 11.23 -9.93 -1.75
CA LEU A 53 10.55 -11.07 -1.15
C LEU A 53 11.54 -12.04 -0.45
N TYR A 54 12.72 -12.20 -1.02
CA TYR A 54 13.80 -12.99 -0.40
C TYR A 54 14.27 -12.33 0.90
N ASP A 55 14.51 -11.01 0.88
CA ASP A 55 14.93 -10.25 2.06
C ASP A 55 13.87 -10.30 3.18
N GLU A 56 12.60 -10.10 2.86
CA GLU A 56 11.49 -10.22 3.82
C GLU A 56 11.47 -11.61 4.49
N ARG A 57 11.89 -12.66 3.76
CA ARG A 57 11.92 -14.03 4.27
C ARG A 57 13.12 -14.32 5.15
N VAL A 58 14.31 -13.88 4.76
CA VAL A 58 15.58 -14.27 5.42
C VAL A 58 16.17 -13.18 6.30
N GLY A 59 15.81 -11.89 6.08
CA GLY A 59 16.34 -10.74 6.82
C GLY A 59 17.78 -10.45 6.44
N LEU A 60 17.99 -9.96 5.21
CA LEU A 60 19.33 -9.50 4.78
C LEU A 60 19.73 -8.25 5.56
N GLU A 61 21.03 -8.02 5.71
CA GLU A 61 21.57 -6.91 6.48
C GLU A 61 22.41 -5.94 5.61
N GLY A 62 22.54 -4.71 6.09
CA GLY A 62 23.37 -3.68 5.50
C GLY A 62 22.96 -3.33 4.07
N ASN A 63 23.92 -3.25 3.17
CA ASN A 63 23.69 -2.90 1.77
C ASN A 63 23.07 -4.03 0.91
N LEU A 64 22.80 -5.18 1.51
CA LEU A 64 22.09 -6.28 0.87
C LEU A 64 20.58 -6.26 1.18
N ALA A 65 20.16 -5.57 2.23
CA ALA A 65 18.76 -5.43 2.60
C ALA A 65 17.99 -4.62 1.54
N CYS A 66 16.75 -5.01 1.30
CA CYS A 66 15.84 -4.32 0.38
C CYS A 66 14.76 -3.59 1.17
N TYR A 67 14.98 -2.32 1.44
CA TYR A 67 13.99 -1.46 2.11
C TYR A 67 13.01 -0.88 1.10
N ASN A 68 11.98 -1.62 0.78
CA ASN A 68 10.99 -1.23 -0.23
C ASN A 68 10.36 0.14 0.05
N LEU A 69 10.22 0.97 -0.98
CA LEU A 69 9.45 2.22 -0.92
C LEU A 69 8.10 2.00 -1.62
N ASN A 70 7.02 2.22 -0.90
CA ASN A 70 5.66 2.19 -1.43
C ASN A 70 4.86 3.38 -0.92
N GLY A 71 3.75 3.68 -1.57
CA GLY A 71 2.83 4.73 -1.15
C GLY A 71 1.48 4.17 -0.74
N GLY A 72 0.70 4.90 0.04
CA GLY A 72 -0.66 4.52 0.38
C GLY A 72 -1.51 5.70 0.84
N ILE A 73 -2.82 5.49 0.91
CA ILE A 73 -3.77 6.51 1.35
C ILE A 73 -4.79 5.94 2.34
N LEU A 74 -4.89 6.57 3.50
CA LEU A 74 -5.97 6.33 4.45
C LEU A 74 -7.14 7.25 4.10
N LEU A 75 -8.22 6.69 3.57
CA LEU A 75 -9.43 7.40 3.22
C LEU A 75 -10.44 7.39 4.38
N GLU A 76 -11.06 8.55 4.62
CA GLU A 76 -12.15 8.74 5.59
C GLU A 76 -13.39 9.24 4.86
N THR A 77 -14.54 8.61 5.08
CA THR A 77 -15.86 9.02 4.54
C THR A 77 -16.47 10.15 5.35
N ILE A 78 -17.53 10.80 4.82
CA ILE A 78 -18.26 11.86 5.53
C ILE A 78 -18.82 11.34 6.88
N ASP A 79 -19.29 10.10 6.90
CA ASP A 79 -19.84 9.44 8.10
C ASP A 79 -18.75 8.80 8.99
N LYS A 80 -17.52 9.31 8.91
CA LYS A 80 -16.40 9.00 9.80
C LYS A 80 -15.97 7.54 9.84
N LYS A 81 -15.93 6.90 8.67
CA LYS A 81 -15.41 5.53 8.54
C LYS A 81 -14.18 5.49 7.66
N TYR A 82 -13.23 4.65 8.06
CA TYR A 82 -12.05 4.34 7.25
C TYR A 82 -12.37 3.27 6.23
N ILE A 83 -11.79 3.40 5.04
CA ILE A 83 -11.89 2.41 3.97
C ILE A 83 -10.70 1.46 4.05
N VAL A 84 -10.99 0.17 4.17
CA VAL A 84 -10.01 -0.91 4.18
C VAL A 84 -10.41 -1.94 3.12
N GLY A 85 -9.51 -2.24 2.20
CA GLY A 85 -9.71 -3.22 1.14
C GLY A 85 -9.37 -4.64 1.60
N GLU A 86 -10.20 -5.62 1.22
CA GLU A 86 -9.91 -7.05 1.33
C GLU A 86 -9.31 -7.53 0.01
N MET A 87 -8.05 -7.98 0.05
CA MET A 87 -7.31 -8.43 -1.13
C MET A 87 -7.91 -9.69 -1.76
N ASN A 88 -7.78 -9.79 -3.08
CA ASN A 88 -8.12 -11.02 -3.79
C ASN A 88 -7.25 -12.21 -3.32
N ALA A 89 -7.78 -13.42 -3.46
CA ALA A 89 -7.08 -14.65 -3.08
C ALA A 89 -5.87 -14.97 -3.97
N THR A 90 -5.75 -14.34 -5.15
CA THR A 90 -4.64 -14.52 -6.10
C THR A 90 -3.43 -13.63 -5.83
N THR A 91 -3.54 -12.66 -4.92
CA THR A 91 -2.47 -11.71 -4.60
C THR A 91 -1.40 -12.31 -3.69
N SER A 92 -0.30 -11.59 -3.49
CA SER A 92 0.77 -11.97 -2.56
C SER A 92 0.35 -11.94 -1.09
N TYR A 93 -0.83 -11.35 -0.77
CA TYR A 93 -1.41 -11.31 0.57
C TYR A 93 -2.89 -11.69 0.53
N PRO A 94 -3.19 -12.99 0.29
CA PRO A 94 -4.54 -13.46 0.03
C PRO A 94 -5.52 -13.12 1.15
N LYS A 95 -6.67 -12.50 0.80
CA LYS A 95 -7.73 -12.06 1.74
C LYS A 95 -7.25 -11.10 2.83
N GLY A 96 -6.04 -10.57 2.69
CA GLY A 96 -5.48 -9.63 3.66
C GLY A 96 -6.18 -8.29 3.62
N LEU A 97 -6.22 -7.61 4.76
CA LEU A 97 -6.75 -6.25 4.88
C LEU A 97 -5.62 -5.23 4.76
N GLN A 98 -5.83 -4.24 3.91
CA GLN A 98 -4.91 -3.10 3.74
C GLN A 98 -5.65 -1.84 3.29
N ILE A 99 -4.99 -0.67 3.41
CA ILE A 99 -5.45 0.56 2.76
C ILE A 99 -5.02 0.55 1.28
N PRO A 100 -5.67 1.36 0.40
CA PRO A 100 -5.24 1.55 -0.97
C PRO A 100 -3.79 2.05 -1.08
N GLY A 101 -3.06 1.53 -2.06
CA GLY A 101 -1.68 1.90 -2.33
C GLY A 101 -0.82 0.75 -2.81
N GLY A 102 0.34 1.08 -3.37
CA GLY A 102 1.21 0.11 -4.00
C GLY A 102 2.67 0.52 -4.10
N ASN A 103 3.43 -0.33 -4.76
CA ASN A 103 4.85 -0.10 -5.00
C ASN A 103 5.08 0.98 -6.05
N LEU A 104 6.23 1.63 -5.96
CA LEU A 104 6.70 2.49 -7.05
C LEU A 104 7.06 1.65 -8.27
N ASP A 105 6.77 2.19 -9.45
CA ASP A 105 7.27 1.70 -10.71
C ASP A 105 8.15 2.75 -11.44
N GLN A 106 8.64 2.43 -12.65
CA GLN A 106 9.50 3.34 -13.41
C GLN A 106 8.77 4.64 -13.80
N ASN A 107 7.44 4.63 -13.97
CA ASN A 107 6.68 5.82 -14.35
C ASN A 107 6.55 6.83 -13.21
N ASP A 108 6.77 6.38 -11.97
CA ASP A 108 6.77 7.23 -10.78
C ASP A 108 8.10 8.00 -10.60
N ILE A 109 9.10 7.75 -11.48
CA ILE A 109 10.39 8.42 -11.46
C ILE A 109 10.40 9.53 -12.52
N LYS A 110 10.52 10.78 -12.07
CA LYS A 110 10.58 11.97 -12.95
C LYS A 110 11.90 12.05 -13.72
N GLU A 111 11.93 12.87 -14.75
CA GLU A 111 13.13 13.09 -15.58
C GLU A 111 14.36 13.58 -14.78
N ASP A 112 14.13 14.32 -13.69
CA ASP A 112 15.20 14.80 -12.79
C ASP A 112 15.66 13.74 -11.76
N GLY A 113 15.13 12.51 -11.83
CA GLY A 113 15.43 11.41 -10.93
C GLY A 113 14.70 11.48 -9.58
N THR A 114 13.79 12.43 -9.38
CA THR A 114 12.95 12.47 -8.18
C THR A 114 11.72 11.56 -8.32
N VAL A 115 11.18 11.15 -7.17
CA VAL A 115 9.97 10.31 -7.11
C VAL A 115 8.71 11.16 -7.11
N ASP A 116 7.74 10.81 -7.93
CA ASP A 116 6.37 11.31 -7.84
C ASP A 116 5.49 10.44 -6.95
N LEU A 117 5.75 10.50 -5.66
CA LEU A 117 5.02 9.68 -4.68
C LEU A 117 3.51 9.97 -4.66
N ILE A 118 3.11 11.24 -4.87
CA ILE A 118 1.68 11.60 -4.93
C ILE A 118 1.06 11.05 -6.21
N GLY A 119 1.77 11.11 -7.33
CA GLY A 119 1.35 10.49 -8.59
C GLY A 119 1.21 8.97 -8.47
N ASN A 120 2.15 8.28 -7.82
CA ASN A 120 2.04 6.86 -7.50
C ASN A 120 0.76 6.56 -6.71
N ILE A 121 0.53 7.23 -5.58
CA ILE A 121 -0.67 7.01 -4.76
C ILE A 121 -1.95 7.32 -5.55
N ALA A 122 -1.95 8.35 -6.39
CA ALA A 122 -3.09 8.68 -7.23
C ALA A 122 -3.39 7.59 -8.27
N ARG A 123 -2.36 7.02 -8.88
CA ARG A 123 -2.47 5.90 -9.83
C ARG A 123 -3.06 4.67 -9.15
N GLU A 124 -2.49 4.24 -8.02
CA GLU A 124 -2.99 3.11 -7.25
C GLU A 124 -4.45 3.31 -6.81
N LEU A 125 -4.79 4.52 -6.33
CA LEU A 125 -6.15 4.86 -5.94
C LEU A 125 -7.15 4.77 -7.13
N GLN A 126 -6.70 5.20 -8.32
CA GLN A 126 -7.48 5.07 -9.54
C GLN A 126 -7.65 3.62 -9.97
N GLU A 127 -6.60 2.82 -9.91
CA GLU A 127 -6.60 1.41 -10.31
C GLU A 127 -7.42 0.55 -9.34
N GLU A 128 -7.25 0.74 -8.04
CA GLU A 128 -7.89 -0.08 -7.01
C GLU A 128 -9.34 0.31 -6.73
N LEU A 129 -9.66 1.62 -6.72
CA LEU A 129 -10.98 2.15 -6.30
C LEU A 129 -11.70 2.98 -7.35
N ASN A 130 -11.09 3.25 -8.50
CA ASN A 130 -11.57 4.19 -9.53
C ASN A 130 -11.80 5.61 -9.00
N LEU A 131 -11.00 6.05 -8.05
CA LEU A 131 -11.08 7.40 -7.48
C LEU A 131 -9.93 8.26 -8.01
N ASP A 132 -10.25 9.39 -8.63
CA ASP A 132 -9.26 10.41 -8.97
C ASP A 132 -8.92 11.25 -7.73
N LEU A 133 -7.67 11.15 -7.26
CA LEU A 133 -7.16 11.91 -6.11
C LEU A 133 -7.32 13.45 -6.28
N PHE A 134 -7.31 13.91 -7.52
CA PHE A 134 -7.36 15.33 -7.85
C PHE A 134 -8.77 15.85 -8.12
N ASP A 135 -9.75 14.97 -8.25
CA ASP A 135 -11.17 15.37 -8.41
C ASP A 135 -11.74 15.89 -7.10
N ARG A 136 -11.88 17.21 -7.02
CA ARG A 136 -12.42 17.91 -5.86
C ARG A 136 -13.95 17.72 -5.65
N SER A 137 -14.63 17.10 -6.58
CA SER A 137 -16.02 16.69 -6.38
C SER A 137 -16.14 15.41 -5.55
N ILE A 138 -15.10 14.59 -5.52
CA ILE A 138 -15.00 13.29 -4.83
C ILE A 138 -14.12 13.38 -3.60
N ILE A 139 -12.90 13.89 -3.75
CA ILE A 139 -11.90 14.05 -2.68
C ILE A 139 -11.94 15.49 -2.16
N GLU A 140 -12.45 15.70 -0.96
CA GLU A 140 -12.50 17.04 -0.35
C GLU A 140 -11.10 17.61 -0.13
N SER A 141 -10.23 16.84 0.48
CA SER A 141 -8.85 17.20 0.75
C SER A 141 -7.97 15.96 0.98
N TYR A 142 -6.67 16.12 0.80
CA TYR A 142 -5.67 15.14 1.20
C TYR A 142 -4.39 15.83 1.66
N LYS A 143 -3.60 15.14 2.49
CA LYS A 143 -2.29 15.60 2.94
C LYS A 143 -1.38 14.41 3.25
N MET A 144 -0.06 14.57 3.08
CA MET A 144 0.92 13.64 3.63
C MET A 144 0.87 13.74 5.15
N GLN A 145 0.62 12.63 5.83
CA GLN A 145 0.41 12.65 7.28
C GLN A 145 1.21 11.62 8.04
N TYR A 146 1.46 10.46 7.47
CA TYR A 146 2.13 9.35 8.13
C TYR A 146 3.30 8.85 7.29
N ILE A 147 4.24 8.22 7.95
CA ILE A 147 5.24 7.37 7.33
C ILE A 147 5.41 6.11 8.19
N GLU A 148 5.22 4.95 7.58
CA GLU A 148 5.61 3.69 8.17
C GLU A 148 7.11 3.52 7.97
N LEU A 149 7.82 3.22 9.05
CA LEU A 149 9.26 2.98 9.06
C LEU A 149 9.53 1.47 9.16
N PRO A 150 10.68 1.01 8.67
CA PRO A 150 11.09 -0.39 8.83
C PRO A 150 11.09 -0.80 10.30
N GLU A 151 10.51 -1.98 10.58
CA GLU A 151 10.49 -2.54 11.92
C GLU A 151 10.68 -4.06 11.88
N GLY A 152 11.67 -4.57 12.60
CA GLY A 152 12.01 -5.99 12.62
C GLY A 152 12.36 -6.51 11.24
N ARG A 153 11.58 -7.49 10.73
CA ARG A 153 11.77 -8.04 9.39
C ARG A 153 11.00 -7.29 8.30
N ARG A 154 10.22 -6.28 8.67
CA ARG A 154 9.52 -5.44 7.69
C ARG A 154 10.48 -4.38 7.17
N HIS A 155 11.01 -4.61 6.01
CA HIS A 155 11.92 -3.69 5.34
C HIS A 155 11.14 -2.80 4.36
N SER A 156 10.27 -1.93 4.90
CA SER A 156 9.45 -1.02 4.10
C SER A 156 9.44 0.39 4.69
N TYR A 157 9.63 1.38 3.81
CA TYR A 157 9.28 2.78 4.04
C TYR A 157 7.99 3.07 3.30
N SER A 158 6.95 3.50 4.01
CA SER A 158 5.65 3.73 3.38
C SER A 158 5.04 5.06 3.81
N PRO A 159 5.35 6.16 3.10
CA PRO A 159 4.61 7.41 3.25
C PRO A 159 3.13 7.23 2.92
N LYS A 160 2.26 7.79 3.74
CA LYS A 160 0.82 7.65 3.58
C LYS A 160 0.12 9.01 3.59
N LEU A 161 -0.75 9.19 2.60
CA LEU A 161 -1.71 10.29 2.59
C LEU A 161 -2.86 9.99 3.57
N LYS A 162 -3.40 11.03 4.17
CA LYS A 162 -4.74 11.06 4.73
C LYS A 162 -5.65 11.79 3.75
N GLY A 163 -6.72 11.14 3.30
CA GLY A 163 -7.71 11.70 2.39
C GLY A 163 -9.11 11.70 2.97
N PHE A 164 -9.90 12.72 2.63
CA PHE A 164 -11.28 12.88 3.06
C PHE A 164 -12.19 12.83 1.83
N LEU A 165 -13.13 11.88 1.82
CA LEU A 165 -14.13 11.74 0.76
C LEU A 165 -15.33 12.63 0.99
N LYS A 166 -15.97 13.05 -0.11
CA LYS A 166 -17.30 13.68 -0.11
C LYS A 166 -18.44 12.67 -0.27
N MET A 167 -18.21 11.43 0.10
CA MET A 167 -19.17 10.33 0.07
C MET A 167 -19.32 9.71 1.44
N THR A 168 -20.51 9.22 1.75
CA THR A 168 -20.76 8.32 2.88
C THR A 168 -20.20 6.93 2.59
N SER A 169 -20.08 6.10 3.61
CA SER A 169 -19.64 4.71 3.46
C SER A 169 -20.59 3.90 2.55
N GLU A 170 -21.90 4.17 2.57
CA GLU A 170 -22.87 3.49 1.73
C GLU A 170 -22.76 3.93 0.27
N GLU A 171 -22.63 5.24 -0.01
CA GLU A 171 -22.39 5.75 -1.36
C GLU A 171 -21.07 5.21 -1.95
N MET A 172 -20.01 5.18 -1.16
CA MET A 172 -18.73 4.60 -1.60
C MET A 172 -18.83 3.11 -1.87
N LYS A 173 -19.57 2.36 -1.06
CA LYS A 173 -19.83 0.95 -1.29
C LYS A 173 -20.55 0.71 -2.61
N ASP A 174 -21.62 1.45 -2.86
CA ASP A 174 -22.40 1.34 -4.11
C ASP A 174 -21.57 1.74 -5.34
N TYR A 175 -20.75 2.79 -5.20
CA TYR A 175 -19.82 3.23 -6.23
C TYR A 175 -18.81 2.11 -6.57
N TYR A 176 -18.21 1.51 -5.55
CA TYR A 176 -17.23 0.45 -5.73
C TYR A 176 -17.83 -0.84 -6.30
N GLU A 177 -19.04 -1.22 -5.91
CA GLU A 177 -19.71 -2.38 -6.50
C GLU A 177 -19.94 -2.22 -8.01
N LYS A 178 -20.30 -1.01 -8.46
CA LYS A 178 -20.42 -0.69 -9.90
C LYS A 178 -19.06 -0.79 -10.61
N TYR A 179 -18.00 -0.30 -9.99
CA TYR A 179 -16.65 -0.40 -10.53
C TYR A 179 -16.20 -1.87 -10.65
N LYS A 180 -16.44 -2.69 -9.64
CA LYS A 180 -16.15 -4.13 -9.72
C LYS A 180 -16.90 -4.83 -10.85
N MET A 181 -18.16 -4.46 -11.09
CA MET A 181 -18.92 -4.99 -12.22
C MET A 181 -18.25 -4.59 -13.56
N TYR A 182 -17.88 -3.34 -13.71
CA TYR A 182 -17.16 -2.85 -14.88
C TYR A 182 -15.85 -3.62 -15.12
N LEU A 183 -15.02 -3.82 -14.09
CA LEU A 183 -13.78 -4.59 -14.20
C LEU A 183 -14.03 -6.02 -14.70
N LYS A 184 -15.03 -6.70 -14.13
CA LYS A 184 -15.40 -8.06 -14.51
C LYS A 184 -15.91 -8.16 -15.96
N GLU A 185 -16.74 -7.22 -16.40
CA GLU A 185 -17.26 -7.15 -17.76
C GLU A 185 -16.15 -6.90 -18.79
N ASN A 186 -15.06 -6.24 -18.38
CA ASN A 186 -13.89 -5.97 -19.21
C ASN A 186 -12.73 -6.99 -19.02
N ASN A 187 -12.98 -8.10 -18.32
CA ASN A 187 -11.97 -9.12 -17.99
C ASN A 187 -10.72 -8.54 -17.29
N GLN A 188 -10.91 -7.51 -16.48
CA GLN A 188 -9.87 -6.91 -15.64
C GLN A 188 -9.88 -7.53 -14.24
N GLU A 189 -8.71 -7.60 -13.62
CA GLU A 189 -8.58 -8.13 -12.27
C GLU A 189 -9.21 -7.18 -11.25
N VAL A 190 -9.91 -7.77 -10.28
CA VAL A 190 -10.45 -7.03 -9.12
C VAL A 190 -9.48 -7.25 -7.97
N GLU A 191 -8.71 -6.24 -7.60
CA GLU A 191 -7.73 -6.34 -6.53
C GLU A 191 -8.39 -6.44 -5.15
N PHE A 192 -9.29 -5.51 -4.80
CA PHE A 192 -10.10 -5.61 -3.60
C PHE A 192 -11.44 -6.29 -3.88
N VAL A 193 -11.62 -7.51 -3.39
CA VAL A 193 -12.89 -8.23 -3.56
C VAL A 193 -14.02 -7.62 -2.73
N LYS A 194 -13.67 -6.90 -1.66
CA LYS A 194 -14.60 -6.25 -0.74
C LYS A 194 -13.97 -5.02 -0.08
N LEU A 195 -14.77 -3.99 0.17
CA LEU A 195 -14.40 -2.89 1.05
C LEU A 195 -15.05 -3.07 2.43
N HIS A 196 -14.27 -2.88 3.47
CA HIS A 196 -14.70 -2.78 4.85
C HIS A 196 -14.67 -1.31 5.28
N PHE A 197 -15.70 -0.87 5.96
CA PHE A 197 -15.85 0.49 6.45
C PHE A 197 -15.74 0.45 7.97
N ILE A 198 -14.57 0.83 8.50
CA ILE A 198 -14.22 0.74 9.92
C ILE A 198 -14.59 2.05 10.61
N ASP A 199 -15.48 1.98 11.57
CA ASP A 199 -15.90 3.13 12.35
C ASP A 199 -14.71 3.74 13.13
N LYS A 200 -14.53 5.04 12.98
CA LYS A 200 -13.43 5.78 13.59
C LYS A 200 -13.42 5.71 15.12
N GLU A 201 -14.60 5.64 15.74
CA GLU A 201 -14.73 5.55 17.20
C GLU A 201 -14.49 4.13 17.73
N ASN A 202 -14.63 3.10 16.88
CA ASN A 202 -14.60 1.69 17.25
C ASN A 202 -13.51 0.87 16.53
N VAL A 203 -12.44 1.52 16.05
CA VAL A 203 -11.38 0.93 15.22
C VAL A 203 -10.92 -0.44 15.71
N VAL A 204 -10.52 -0.53 16.99
CA VAL A 204 -9.94 -1.76 17.53
C VAL A 204 -10.96 -2.90 17.53
N THR A 205 -12.16 -2.62 18.02
CA THR A 205 -13.24 -3.63 18.12
C THR A 205 -13.67 -4.14 16.76
N GLU A 206 -13.81 -3.23 15.78
CA GLU A 206 -14.24 -3.60 14.43
C GLU A 206 -13.14 -4.36 13.67
N LEU A 207 -11.88 -3.90 13.75
CA LEU A 207 -10.77 -4.64 13.13
C LEU A 207 -10.58 -6.02 13.76
N ASP A 208 -10.64 -6.14 15.07
CA ASP A 208 -10.46 -7.43 15.77
C ASP A 208 -11.64 -8.40 15.50
N GLY A 209 -12.82 -7.85 15.18
CA GLY A 209 -13.98 -8.64 14.77
C GLY A 209 -13.91 -9.24 13.36
N LEU A 210 -12.90 -8.86 12.55
CA LEU A 210 -12.68 -9.41 11.22
C LEU A 210 -11.65 -10.55 11.29
N ASP A 211 -11.99 -11.73 10.77
CA ASP A 211 -11.10 -12.91 10.76
C ASP A 211 -9.98 -12.81 9.71
N ASN A 212 -10.04 -11.83 8.82
CA ASN A 212 -9.07 -11.61 7.76
C ASN A 212 -7.66 -11.34 8.31
N PRO A 213 -6.58 -11.82 7.66
CA PRO A 213 -5.22 -11.36 7.92
C PRO A 213 -5.14 -9.83 7.76
N LYS A 214 -4.42 -9.16 8.64
CA LYS A 214 -4.27 -7.70 8.61
C LYS A 214 -2.82 -7.32 8.36
N ARG A 215 -2.57 -6.37 7.45
CA ARG A 215 -1.23 -5.80 7.35
C ARG A 215 -0.80 -5.28 8.72
N PRO A 216 0.43 -5.55 9.15
CA PRO A 216 0.88 -5.22 10.52
C PRO A 216 0.69 -3.76 10.93
N TYR A 217 0.85 -2.82 9.98
CA TYR A 217 0.68 -1.39 10.22
C TYR A 217 -0.77 -0.95 10.41
N LEU A 218 -1.75 -1.75 9.95
CA LEU A 218 -3.13 -1.27 9.75
C LEU A 218 -3.78 -0.83 11.06
N ARG A 219 -3.65 -1.64 12.11
CA ARG A 219 -4.22 -1.34 13.43
C ARG A 219 -3.65 -0.05 14.02
N ASP A 220 -2.33 0.08 13.97
CA ASP A 220 -1.63 1.23 14.54
C ASP A 220 -1.98 2.51 13.78
N LEU A 221 -1.97 2.45 12.44
CA LEU A 221 -2.33 3.58 11.58
C LEU A 221 -3.74 4.10 11.87
N LEU A 222 -4.74 3.21 11.89
CA LEU A 222 -6.13 3.61 12.12
C LEU A 222 -6.34 4.12 13.55
N SER A 223 -5.71 3.48 14.55
CA SER A 223 -5.80 3.89 15.95
C SER A 223 -5.11 5.23 16.21
N MET A 224 -3.97 5.48 15.58
CA MET A 224 -3.28 6.78 15.68
C MET A 224 -4.13 7.89 15.06
N ASP A 225 -4.70 7.68 13.85
CA ASP A 225 -5.55 8.67 13.20
C ASP A 225 -6.83 8.97 13.99
N SER A 226 -7.46 7.95 14.57
CA SER A 226 -8.67 8.13 15.39
C SER A 226 -8.40 8.98 16.64
N ASN A 227 -7.25 8.82 17.28
CA ASN A 227 -6.88 9.56 18.48
C ASN A 227 -6.51 11.04 18.21
N ILE A 228 -5.90 11.33 17.04
CA ILE A 228 -5.51 12.72 16.68
C ILE A 228 -6.73 13.63 16.54
N TYR A 229 -7.85 13.11 16.10
CA TYR A 229 -9.06 13.89 15.80
C TYR A 229 -10.17 13.73 16.85
N SER A 230 -9.94 12.98 17.93
CA SER A 230 -10.86 12.85 19.06
C SER A 230 -10.61 13.87 20.19
N SER A 231 -9.61 14.72 20.02
CA SER A 231 -9.22 15.83 20.88
C SER A 231 -9.51 17.16 20.19
#